data_cc7d2a7372e53f81d4a24518d74a31fc
#
_entry.id   cc7d2a7372e53f81d4a24518d74a31fc
#
_cell.length_a   1.000
_cell.length_b   1.000
_cell.length_c   1.000
_cell.angle_alpha   90.00
_cell.angle_beta   90.00
_cell.angle_gamma   90.00
#
_symmetry.space_group_name_H-M   'P 1'
#
loop_
_entity.id
_entity.type
_entity.pdbx_description
1 polymer ?
#
loop_
_entity_poly.entity_id
_entity_poly.type
_entity_poly.pdbx_seq_one_letter_code
_entity_poly.pdbx_strand_id
1 'polypeptide(L)'
;IRCSVDVTEVLRLPNGTGFSVKTSDGVIEAKNVVVATGPFQQPIIPSLVPSDSGIIQIHSKDYRNPKQLPDGAVLVVGAGSSGSQIADELLRTGRQVFLSVGPHDRPPRRYRGYDYVWWLGVLGIWQAKTPDPKTEHVTIAVSGSHGGQTVDFRRFAQRGMTLLGLTKKF
;
A
#
# COMPACT_ATOMS: atom_id res chain seq x y z
N ILE A 1 -21.82 8.08 -11.32
CA ILE A 1 -20.46 8.47 -10.89
C ILE A 1 -19.96 9.48 -11.91
N ARG A 2 -19.39 10.58 -11.42
CA ARG A 2 -18.64 11.54 -12.23
C ARG A 2 -17.16 11.30 -11.97
N CYS A 3 -16.40 11.07 -13.03
CA CYS A 3 -14.94 10.88 -12.97
C CYS A 3 -14.24 12.15 -13.44
N SER A 4 -12.96 12.29 -13.06
CA SER A 4 -12.12 13.45 -13.44
C SER A 4 -12.69 14.79 -12.95
N VAL A 5 -13.32 14.78 -11.79
CA VAL A 5 -13.82 15.97 -11.11
C VAL A 5 -12.99 16.17 -9.84
N ASP A 6 -12.25 17.27 -9.79
CA ASP A 6 -11.46 17.63 -8.63
C ASP A 6 -12.33 18.34 -7.59
N VAL A 7 -12.22 17.94 -6.34
CA VAL A 7 -12.85 18.62 -5.21
C VAL A 7 -11.78 19.48 -4.52
N THR A 8 -11.99 20.79 -4.52
CA THR A 8 -11.03 21.75 -3.96
C THR A 8 -11.38 22.22 -2.57
N GLU A 9 -12.67 22.18 -2.22
CA GLU A 9 -13.14 22.70 -0.95
C GLU A 9 -14.46 22.06 -0.52
N VAL A 10 -14.61 21.81 0.77
CA VAL A 10 -15.86 21.35 1.39
C VAL A 10 -16.14 22.23 2.60
N LEU A 11 -17.22 23.00 2.54
CA LEU A 11 -17.64 23.88 3.61
C LEU A 11 -19.03 23.49 4.12
N ARG A 12 -19.27 23.70 5.41
CA ARG A 12 -20.60 23.55 5.96
C ARG A 12 -21.47 24.73 5.51
N LEU A 13 -22.71 24.46 5.10
CA LEU A 13 -23.65 25.52 4.74
C LEU A 13 -23.96 26.39 5.97
N PRO A 14 -24.17 27.72 5.80
CA PRO A 14 -24.44 28.64 6.92
C PRO A 14 -25.69 28.26 7.75
N ASN A 15 -26.66 27.63 7.11
CA ASN A 15 -27.90 27.15 7.78
C ASN A 15 -27.69 25.84 8.58
N GLY A 16 -26.47 25.27 8.56
CA GLY A 16 -26.15 24.03 9.27
C GLY A 16 -26.74 22.75 8.69
N THR A 17 -27.47 22.81 7.56
CA THR A 17 -28.26 21.67 7.03
C THR A 17 -27.53 20.85 5.95
N GLY A 18 -26.24 21.08 5.73
CA GLY A 18 -25.48 20.36 4.71
C GLY A 18 -24.13 20.98 4.41
N PHE A 19 -23.62 20.69 3.23
CA PHE A 19 -22.30 21.09 2.79
C PHE A 19 -22.35 21.69 1.38
N SER A 20 -21.52 22.69 1.15
CA SER A 20 -21.15 23.20 -0.17
C SER A 20 -19.82 22.56 -0.57
N VAL A 21 -19.82 21.89 -1.71
CA VAL A 21 -18.65 21.18 -2.26
C VAL A 21 -18.23 21.88 -3.55
N LYS A 22 -17.08 22.55 -3.53
CA LYS A 22 -16.52 23.23 -4.69
C LYS A 22 -15.71 22.24 -5.51
N THR A 23 -16.05 22.14 -6.78
CA THR A 23 -15.42 21.19 -7.71
C THR A 23 -14.94 21.90 -8.98
N SER A 24 -14.14 21.20 -9.78
CA SER A 24 -13.76 21.64 -11.14
C SER A 24 -14.95 21.88 -12.07
N ASP A 25 -16.10 21.21 -11.81
CA ASP A 25 -17.33 21.30 -12.63
C ASP A 25 -18.38 22.24 -12.01
N GLY A 26 -18.03 22.97 -10.96
CA GLY A 26 -18.93 23.89 -10.27
C GLY A 26 -19.16 23.51 -8.80
N VAL A 27 -20.18 24.09 -8.19
CA VAL A 27 -20.54 23.88 -6.78
C VAL A 27 -21.68 22.88 -6.67
N ILE A 28 -21.53 21.92 -5.75
CA ILE A 28 -22.55 20.92 -5.44
C ILE A 28 -22.98 21.13 -3.97
N GLU A 29 -24.26 21.21 -3.73
CA GLU A 29 -24.80 21.14 -2.37
C GLU A 29 -25.21 19.72 -2.00
N ALA A 30 -24.80 19.26 -0.82
CA ALA A 30 -25.08 17.92 -0.34
C ALA A 30 -25.45 17.90 1.14
N LYS A 31 -26.38 17.06 1.51
CA LYS A 31 -26.73 16.87 2.95
C LYS A 31 -25.61 16.18 3.71
N ASN A 32 -24.92 15.23 3.07
CA ASN A 32 -23.85 14.45 3.65
C ASN A 32 -22.68 14.38 2.67
N VAL A 33 -21.46 14.39 3.20
CA VAL A 33 -20.22 14.17 2.44
C VAL A 33 -19.46 13.02 3.06
N VAL A 34 -19.06 12.06 2.23
CA VAL A 34 -18.18 10.97 2.64
C VAL A 34 -16.79 11.24 2.09
N VAL A 35 -15.83 11.45 2.97
CA VAL A 35 -14.41 11.60 2.60
C VAL A 35 -13.80 10.21 2.47
N ALA A 36 -13.59 9.77 1.24
CA ALA A 36 -13.06 8.45 0.90
C ALA A 36 -11.79 8.55 0.03
N THR A 37 -10.95 9.51 0.35
CA THR A 37 -9.75 9.86 -0.43
C THR A 37 -8.60 8.86 -0.29
N GLY A 38 -8.67 7.95 0.67
CA GLY A 38 -7.63 6.99 0.99
C GLY A 38 -6.43 7.61 1.72
N PRO A 39 -5.54 6.78 2.32
CA PRO A 39 -4.42 7.25 3.13
C PRO A 39 -3.15 7.58 2.35
N PHE A 40 -3.07 7.26 1.05
CA PHE A 40 -1.82 7.31 0.27
C PHE A 40 -1.79 8.47 -0.74
N GLN A 41 -2.32 9.61 -0.37
CA GLN A 41 -2.41 10.80 -1.23
C GLN A 41 -1.05 11.40 -1.59
N GLN A 42 -0.15 11.46 -0.61
CA GLN A 42 1.18 12.03 -0.77
C GLN A 42 2.24 10.92 -0.64
N PRO A 43 2.86 10.49 -1.74
CA PRO A 43 3.92 9.50 -1.69
C PRO A 43 5.17 10.11 -1.03
N ILE A 44 5.77 9.36 -0.12
CA ILE A 44 7.05 9.72 0.49
C ILE A 44 8.09 8.70 0.05
N ILE A 45 9.11 9.17 -0.67
CA ILE A 45 10.29 8.38 -0.98
C ILE A 45 11.38 8.86 -0.03
N PRO A 46 11.87 8.02 0.90
CA PRO A 46 12.96 8.39 1.79
C PRO A 46 14.20 8.77 0.99
N SER A 47 14.89 9.84 1.39
CA SER A 47 16.12 10.32 0.75
C SER A 47 17.35 9.46 1.11
N LEU A 48 17.21 8.14 0.95
CA LEU A 48 18.29 7.19 1.23
C LEU A 48 19.23 7.00 0.04
N VAL A 49 18.71 7.22 -1.17
CA VAL A 49 19.46 7.05 -2.42
C VAL A 49 19.93 8.41 -2.90
N PRO A 50 21.22 8.62 -3.13
CA PRO A 50 21.73 9.87 -3.68
C PRO A 50 21.09 10.21 -5.03
N SER A 51 20.80 11.48 -5.27
CA SER A 51 20.15 11.94 -6.51
C SER A 51 20.98 11.72 -7.78
N ASP A 52 22.30 11.63 -7.63
CA ASP A 52 23.29 11.42 -8.68
C ASP A 52 23.65 9.94 -8.92
N SER A 53 22.99 9.02 -8.20
CA SER A 53 23.28 7.58 -8.29
C SER A 53 22.90 6.92 -9.62
N GLY A 54 22.11 7.59 -10.47
CA GLY A 54 21.52 7.00 -11.66
C GLY A 54 20.44 5.94 -11.40
N ILE A 55 20.07 5.71 -10.13
CA ILE A 55 19.04 4.75 -9.74
C ILE A 55 17.66 5.39 -9.93
N ILE A 56 16.82 4.73 -10.72
CA ILE A 56 15.42 5.15 -10.88
C ILE A 56 14.63 4.74 -9.65
N GLN A 57 14.00 5.71 -9.03
CA GLN A 57 13.15 5.51 -7.86
C GLN A 57 11.69 5.74 -8.22
N ILE A 58 10.83 4.86 -7.77
CA ILE A 58 9.37 4.95 -7.97
C ILE A 58 8.65 4.59 -6.69
N HIS A 59 7.64 5.35 -6.33
CA HIS A 59 6.77 5.01 -5.21
C HIS A 59 5.72 3.97 -5.64
N SER A 60 5.31 3.08 -4.74
CA SER A 60 4.31 2.04 -5.01
C SER A 60 2.97 2.59 -5.52
N LYS A 61 2.63 3.84 -5.20
CA LYS A 61 1.46 4.56 -5.73
C LYS A 61 1.51 4.70 -7.26
N ASP A 62 2.72 4.89 -7.81
CA ASP A 62 2.94 5.18 -9.22
C ASP A 62 3.29 3.93 -10.04
N TYR A 63 3.56 2.82 -9.35
CA TYR A 63 3.77 1.53 -9.98
C TYR A 63 2.45 0.99 -10.57
N ARG A 64 2.46 0.56 -11.81
CA ARG A 64 1.29 0.01 -12.52
C ARG A 64 1.48 -1.43 -12.98
N ASN A 65 2.65 -1.75 -13.51
CA ASN A 65 2.99 -3.08 -14.01
C ASN A 65 4.49 -3.19 -14.31
N PRO A 66 5.03 -4.40 -14.50
CA PRO A 66 6.46 -4.62 -14.76
C PRO A 66 7.01 -3.93 -16.02
N LYS A 67 6.18 -3.68 -17.04
CA LYS A 67 6.60 -3.05 -18.30
C LYS A 67 6.92 -1.56 -18.15
N GLN A 68 6.48 -0.95 -17.06
CA GLN A 68 6.78 0.44 -16.74
C GLN A 68 8.27 0.65 -16.38
N LEU A 69 8.93 -0.40 -15.91
CA LEU A 69 10.30 -0.34 -15.42
C LEU A 69 11.28 -0.67 -16.55
N PRO A 70 12.41 0.04 -16.66
CA PRO A 70 13.47 -0.31 -17.59
C PRO A 70 14.03 -1.70 -17.25
N ASP A 71 14.81 -2.26 -18.18
CA ASP A 71 15.47 -3.53 -17.96
C ASP A 71 16.46 -3.44 -16.80
N GLY A 72 16.65 -4.57 -16.11
CA GLY A 72 17.56 -4.68 -14.99
C GLY A 72 16.95 -5.27 -13.74
N ALA A 73 17.76 -5.32 -12.69
CA ALA A 73 17.36 -5.77 -11.37
C ALA A 73 16.48 -4.72 -10.66
N VAL A 74 15.56 -5.18 -9.81
CA VAL A 74 14.69 -4.30 -9.06
C VAL A 74 14.81 -4.58 -7.57
N LEU A 75 15.09 -3.54 -6.79
CA LEU A 75 14.97 -3.57 -5.34
C LEU A 75 13.61 -3.02 -4.93
N VAL A 76 12.82 -3.84 -4.28
CA VAL A 76 11.57 -3.43 -3.62
C VAL A 76 11.87 -3.16 -2.15
N VAL A 77 11.70 -1.91 -1.71
CA VAL A 77 11.92 -1.51 -0.32
C VAL A 77 10.61 -1.53 0.43
N GLY A 78 10.54 -2.37 1.46
CA GLY A 78 9.34 -2.58 2.28
C GLY A 78 8.51 -3.78 1.82
N ALA A 79 8.22 -4.67 2.76
CA ALA A 79 7.58 -5.96 2.54
C ALA A 79 6.14 -6.02 3.07
N GLY A 80 5.44 -4.89 3.10
CA GLY A 80 4.00 -4.84 3.33
C GLY A 80 3.20 -5.42 2.17
N SER A 81 1.88 -5.28 2.19
CA SER A 81 1.00 -5.83 1.16
C SER A 81 1.39 -5.38 -0.26
N SER A 82 1.59 -4.06 -0.46
CA SER A 82 1.99 -3.53 -1.78
C SER A 82 3.36 -4.04 -2.22
N GLY A 83 4.38 -3.92 -1.35
CA GLY A 83 5.73 -4.37 -1.70
C GLY A 83 5.80 -5.85 -2.01
N SER A 84 5.14 -6.69 -1.22
CA SER A 84 5.08 -8.14 -1.46
C SER A 84 4.39 -8.49 -2.78
N GLN A 85 3.32 -7.77 -3.15
CA GLN A 85 2.62 -7.98 -4.42
C GLN A 85 3.46 -7.55 -5.62
N ILE A 86 4.09 -6.37 -5.54
CA ILE A 86 4.97 -5.86 -6.60
C ILE A 86 6.16 -6.81 -6.80
N ALA A 87 6.79 -7.24 -5.70
CA ALA A 87 7.92 -8.16 -5.75
C ALA A 87 7.54 -9.52 -6.38
N ASP A 88 6.37 -10.09 -6.02
CA ASP A 88 5.89 -11.33 -6.62
C ASP A 88 5.57 -11.17 -8.12
N GLU A 89 4.94 -10.06 -8.50
CA GLU A 89 4.64 -9.77 -9.90
C GLU A 89 5.91 -9.65 -10.74
N LEU A 90 6.90 -8.90 -10.27
CA LEU A 90 8.20 -8.76 -10.94
C LEU A 90 8.94 -10.10 -11.06
N LEU A 91 8.94 -10.89 -9.99
CA LEU A 91 9.55 -12.21 -9.98
C LEU A 91 8.91 -13.15 -11.02
N ARG A 92 7.58 -13.08 -11.19
CA ARG A 92 6.84 -13.87 -12.20
C ARG A 92 7.19 -13.50 -13.63
N THR A 93 7.66 -12.29 -13.87
CA THR A 93 8.13 -11.86 -15.20
C THR A 93 9.57 -12.26 -15.49
N GLY A 94 10.22 -12.99 -14.59
CA GLY A 94 11.62 -13.42 -14.73
C GLY A 94 12.63 -12.36 -14.36
N ARG A 95 12.23 -11.24 -13.76
CA ARG A 95 13.17 -10.21 -13.30
C ARG A 95 13.97 -10.68 -12.10
N GLN A 96 15.20 -10.22 -12.00
CA GLN A 96 15.98 -10.32 -10.77
C GLN A 96 15.39 -9.34 -9.74
N VAL A 97 14.87 -9.87 -8.63
CA VAL A 97 14.19 -9.10 -7.60
C VAL A 97 14.92 -9.24 -6.27
N PHE A 98 15.17 -8.10 -5.65
CA PHE A 98 15.60 -7.97 -4.28
C PHE A 98 14.43 -7.40 -3.46
N LEU A 99 14.15 -7.98 -2.30
CA LEU A 99 13.12 -7.50 -1.40
C LEU A 99 13.72 -7.15 -0.04
N SER A 100 13.66 -5.88 0.33
CA SER A 100 14.07 -5.42 1.65
C SER A 100 12.92 -5.59 2.64
N VAL A 101 13.18 -6.39 3.68
CA VAL A 101 12.18 -6.85 4.65
C VAL A 101 12.51 -6.28 6.03
N GLY A 102 11.64 -5.42 6.53
CA GLY A 102 11.65 -4.96 7.92
C GLY A 102 10.83 -5.88 8.84
N PRO A 103 10.58 -5.47 10.09
CA PRO A 103 9.64 -6.15 10.97
C PRO A 103 8.27 -6.27 10.30
N HIS A 104 7.65 -7.43 10.39
CA HIS A 104 6.37 -7.70 9.73
C HIS A 104 5.67 -8.90 10.33
N ASP A 105 4.34 -8.90 10.24
CA ASP A 105 3.49 -10.06 10.50
C ASP A 105 3.07 -10.72 9.19
N ARG A 106 3.09 -12.05 9.18
CA ARG A 106 2.73 -12.89 8.03
C ARG A 106 1.68 -13.91 8.43
N PRO A 107 0.46 -13.48 8.73
CA PRO A 107 -0.60 -14.43 9.02
C PRO A 107 -0.93 -15.24 7.76
N PRO A 108 -1.37 -16.49 7.93
CA PRO A 108 -1.89 -17.24 6.81
C PRO A 108 -3.12 -16.53 6.23
N ARG A 109 -3.25 -16.48 4.91
CA ARG A 109 -4.42 -15.86 4.28
C ARG A 109 -5.72 -16.54 4.68
N ARG A 110 -5.68 -17.86 4.82
CA ARG A 110 -6.81 -18.66 5.28
C ARG A 110 -6.37 -19.58 6.41
N TYR A 111 -7.19 -19.68 7.43
CA TYR A 111 -7.00 -20.59 8.54
C TYR A 111 -8.33 -21.21 8.92
N ARG A 112 -8.38 -22.56 9.05
CA ARG A 112 -9.60 -23.33 9.37
C ARG A 112 -10.80 -22.97 8.48
N GLY A 113 -10.58 -22.80 7.18
CA GLY A 113 -11.61 -22.48 6.19
C GLY A 113 -12.04 -21.00 6.12
N TYR A 114 -11.62 -20.16 7.04
CA TYR A 114 -11.97 -18.74 7.08
C TYR A 114 -10.80 -17.86 6.63
N ASP A 115 -11.14 -16.70 6.05
CA ASP A 115 -10.18 -15.69 5.63
C ASP A 115 -9.56 -14.97 6.84
N TYR A 116 -8.34 -14.48 6.67
CA TYR A 116 -7.65 -13.70 7.70
C TYR A 116 -8.51 -12.53 8.22
N VAL A 117 -9.21 -11.82 7.33
CA VAL A 117 -10.04 -10.66 7.68
C VAL A 117 -11.19 -11.07 8.62
N TRP A 118 -11.76 -12.26 8.44
CA TRP A 118 -12.78 -12.80 9.35
C TRP A 118 -12.21 -13.00 10.78
N TRP A 119 -10.98 -13.51 10.86
CA TRP A 119 -10.32 -13.71 12.15
C TRP A 119 -10.03 -12.41 12.89
N LEU A 120 -9.72 -11.31 12.19
CA LEU A 120 -9.58 -9.99 12.81
C LEU A 120 -10.85 -9.58 13.57
N GLY A 121 -12.03 -9.90 13.02
CA GLY A 121 -13.30 -9.66 13.68
C GLY A 121 -13.49 -10.53 14.93
N VAL A 122 -13.26 -11.84 14.81
CA VAL A 122 -13.40 -12.80 15.92
C VAL A 122 -12.46 -12.48 17.08
N LEU A 123 -11.25 -12.03 16.76
CA LEU A 123 -10.24 -11.65 17.75
C LEU A 123 -10.43 -10.25 18.33
N GLY A 124 -11.47 -9.52 17.90
CA GLY A 124 -11.74 -8.16 18.38
C GLY A 124 -10.74 -7.10 17.89
N ILE A 125 -9.88 -7.44 16.92
CA ILE A 125 -8.82 -6.54 16.43
C ILE A 125 -9.41 -5.34 15.69
N TRP A 126 -10.62 -5.46 15.09
CA TRP A 126 -11.33 -4.33 14.49
C TRP A 126 -11.63 -3.18 15.47
N GLN A 127 -11.79 -3.50 16.75
CA GLN A 127 -12.08 -2.53 17.80
C GLN A 127 -10.83 -2.07 18.54
N ALA A 128 -9.68 -2.65 18.22
CA ALA A 128 -8.41 -2.29 18.87
C ALA A 128 -8.06 -0.83 18.57
N LYS A 129 -7.73 -0.09 19.61
CA LYS A 129 -7.27 1.29 19.50
C LYS A 129 -5.74 1.30 19.51
N THR A 130 -5.16 2.21 18.74
CA THR A 130 -3.72 2.48 18.82
C THR A 130 -3.42 3.10 20.18
N PRO A 131 -2.60 2.48 21.02
CA PRO A 131 -2.34 2.96 22.41
C PRO A 131 -1.65 4.34 22.40
N ASP A 132 -0.76 4.56 21.46
CA ASP A 132 -0.05 5.82 21.27
C ASP A 132 0.03 6.12 19.76
N PRO A 133 -0.32 7.34 19.30
CA PRO A 133 -0.18 7.74 17.89
C PRO A 133 1.24 7.61 17.33
N LYS A 134 2.25 7.58 18.20
CA LYS A 134 3.67 7.40 17.84
C LYS A 134 4.12 5.94 17.79
N THR A 135 3.26 5.01 18.17
CA THR A 135 3.59 3.58 18.13
C THR A 135 3.72 3.14 16.67
N GLU A 136 4.91 2.66 16.32
CA GLU A 136 5.15 2.10 14.99
C GLU A 136 4.36 0.80 14.81
N HIS A 137 3.67 0.69 13.71
CA HIS A 137 2.96 -0.52 13.33
C HIS A 137 3.90 -1.55 12.73
N VAL A 138 3.78 -2.80 13.15
CA VAL A 138 4.31 -3.92 12.39
C VAL A 138 3.49 -4.09 11.12
N THR A 139 4.15 -4.06 9.98
CA THR A 139 3.47 -4.19 8.69
C THR A 139 2.98 -5.60 8.47
N ILE A 140 1.70 -5.74 8.17
CA ILE A 140 1.09 -7.03 7.82
C ILE A 140 1.27 -7.29 6.34
N ALA A 141 1.92 -8.40 5.99
CA ALA A 141 2.07 -8.85 4.62
C ALA A 141 0.92 -9.79 4.24
N VAL A 142 -0.16 -9.22 3.71
CA VAL A 142 -1.34 -9.95 3.22
C VAL A 142 -1.60 -9.57 1.77
N SER A 143 -1.91 -10.55 0.92
CA SER A 143 -2.21 -10.32 -0.48
C SER A 143 -3.58 -10.89 -0.86
N GLY A 144 -4.32 -10.13 -1.68
CA GLY A 144 -5.51 -10.61 -2.40
C GLY A 144 -5.20 -11.19 -3.79
N SER A 145 -3.96 -11.05 -4.25
CA SER A 145 -3.53 -11.53 -5.57
C SER A 145 -3.65 -13.06 -5.67
N HIS A 146 -3.89 -13.54 -6.89
CA HIS A 146 -3.97 -14.97 -7.19
C HIS A 146 -4.93 -15.76 -6.29
N GLY A 147 -6.11 -15.20 -6.02
CA GLY A 147 -7.13 -15.86 -5.19
C GLY A 147 -6.84 -15.77 -3.68
N GLY A 148 -5.98 -14.86 -3.25
CA GLY A 148 -5.69 -14.63 -1.84
C GLY A 148 -4.74 -15.68 -1.26
N GLN A 149 -3.59 -15.85 -1.85
CA GLN A 149 -2.55 -16.74 -1.33
C GLN A 149 -1.82 -16.11 -0.14
N THR A 150 -1.35 -16.95 0.78
CA THR A 150 -0.47 -16.53 1.87
C THR A 150 0.84 -16.00 1.30
N VAL A 151 1.27 -14.82 1.75
CA VAL A 151 2.59 -14.29 1.45
C VAL A 151 3.62 -15.08 2.24
N ASP A 152 4.50 -15.80 1.56
CA ASP A 152 5.58 -16.57 2.19
C ASP A 152 6.92 -16.20 1.55
N PHE A 153 7.75 -15.47 2.27
CA PHE A 153 9.05 -15.00 1.79
C PHE A 153 10.03 -16.15 1.53
N ARG A 154 9.89 -17.28 2.20
CA ARG A 154 10.70 -18.48 1.92
C ARG A 154 10.39 -19.03 0.54
N ARG A 155 9.11 -19.04 0.14
CA ARG A 155 8.70 -19.41 -1.22
C ARG A 155 9.21 -18.41 -2.25
N PHE A 156 9.26 -17.13 -1.93
CA PHE A 156 9.86 -16.14 -2.81
C PHE A 156 11.36 -16.41 -3.00
N ALA A 157 12.09 -16.68 -1.92
CA ALA A 157 13.50 -17.05 -1.99
C ALA A 157 13.73 -18.34 -2.81
N GLN A 158 12.92 -19.37 -2.62
CA GLN A 158 12.98 -20.61 -3.41
C GLN A 158 12.76 -20.38 -4.90
N ARG A 159 12.02 -19.33 -5.28
CA ARG A 159 11.78 -18.93 -6.67
C ARG A 159 12.83 -17.96 -7.21
N GLY A 160 13.89 -17.68 -6.46
CA GLY A 160 15.02 -16.86 -6.89
C GLY A 160 14.99 -15.39 -6.43
N MET A 161 14.05 -14.99 -5.57
CA MET A 161 14.07 -13.66 -4.97
C MET A 161 15.17 -13.58 -3.90
N THR A 162 15.97 -12.52 -3.93
CA THR A 162 16.93 -12.23 -2.88
C THR A 162 16.26 -11.42 -1.76
N LEU A 163 16.26 -11.98 -0.56
CA LEU A 163 15.74 -11.28 0.62
C LEU A 163 16.87 -10.51 1.31
N LEU A 164 16.62 -9.25 1.58
CA LEU A 164 17.52 -8.36 2.32
C LEU A 164 16.87 -7.95 3.64
N GLY A 165 17.67 -7.53 4.60
CA GLY A 165 17.17 -6.93 5.83
C GLY A 165 16.59 -5.54 5.62
N LEU A 166 16.21 -4.88 6.72
CA LEU A 166 15.72 -3.52 6.71
C LEU A 166 16.75 -2.58 6.07
N THR A 167 16.33 -1.84 5.05
CA THR A 167 17.17 -0.83 4.40
C THR A 167 17.43 0.33 5.37
N LYS A 168 18.71 0.60 5.63
CA LYS A 168 19.14 1.72 6.49
C LYS A 168 19.84 2.84 5.73
N LYS A 169 20.57 2.48 4.70
CA LYS A 169 21.30 3.41 3.82
C LYS A 169 21.69 2.69 2.51
N PHE A 170 22.02 3.45 1.52
CA PHE A 170 22.65 3.03 0.28
C PHE A 170 24.08 3.56 0.22
#